data_e4e7406ff8e91181d2b14476726d1587
#
_entry.id   e4e7406ff8e91181d2b14476726d1587
#
_cell.length_a   1.000
_cell.length_b   1.000
_cell.length_c   1.000
_cell.angle_alpha   90.00
_cell.angle_beta   90.00
_cell.angle_gamma   90.00
#
_symmetry.space_group_name_H-M   'P 1'
#
loop_
_entity.id
_entity.type
_entity.pdbx_description
1 polymer ?
#
loop_
_entity_poly.entity_id
_entity_poly.type
_entity_poly.pdbx_seq_one_letter_code
_entity_poly.pdbx_strand_id
1 'polypeptide(L)'
;VWLWVFVGLRVIKVGRRRGVKRVELELVSGLRVEFTDRERALGQVVEWAERGTRFPVVIFGPEGCGKSAFLRQASVMLRELGFDVFFLHPLEREFRAEVAVPDIRREFVQFVERALGENALGRVAWAALDFVRKLQRARRGRIAVVADDVFQAVGLDAVAAYVKALLNLIEYPASRYERMVVLVATSEGVSRREVGRHLWAEVAPMWNMSREGFQQLYDKIPSPKPPFDEAWRLTGGNPRMLSRLYEARWNVEGVVSRLVDEKRFSAGFVARWRRWLEAAVEDPDALWRPDAPEELIDELEERNLIIYHMYRREEWAWIDQPPPEKDPEIGVGRRVAWHTPLHREAVRRALAEL
;
A
#
# COMPACT_ATOMS: atom_id res chain seq x y z
N VAL A 1 -6.21 -23.62 -18.36
CA VAL A 1 -4.92 -23.32 -17.74
C VAL A 1 -5.05 -23.59 -16.27
N TRP A 2 -4.30 -24.56 -15.73
CA TRP A 2 -4.30 -24.95 -14.33
C TRP A 2 -3.22 -24.16 -13.62
N LEU A 3 -3.58 -23.37 -12.64
CA LEU A 3 -2.63 -22.70 -11.77
C LEU A 3 -2.38 -23.61 -10.55
N TRP A 4 -1.14 -24.06 -10.36
CA TRP A 4 -0.70 -24.80 -9.19
C TRP A 4 -0.01 -23.82 -8.24
N VAL A 5 -0.60 -23.61 -7.07
CA VAL A 5 0.04 -22.86 -6.00
C VAL A 5 0.55 -23.88 -4.98
N PHE A 6 1.86 -23.96 -4.81
CA PHE A 6 2.50 -24.78 -3.79
C PHE A 6 2.57 -24.00 -2.48
N VAL A 7 1.79 -24.39 -1.50
CA VAL A 7 1.90 -23.90 -0.14
C VAL A 7 2.02 -25.12 0.78
N GLY A 8 3.19 -25.32 1.34
CA GLY A 8 3.48 -26.27 2.43
C GLY A 8 2.76 -27.62 2.32
N LEU A 9 3.26 -28.56 1.48
CA LEU A 9 2.89 -29.98 1.43
C LEU A 9 1.39 -30.36 1.26
N ARG A 10 0.52 -29.43 0.90
CA ARG A 10 -0.83 -29.77 0.43
C ARG A 10 -1.12 -29.09 -0.90
N VAL A 11 -1.26 -29.91 -1.94
CA VAL A 11 -1.74 -29.45 -3.25
C VAL A 11 -3.22 -29.11 -3.11
N ILE A 12 -3.54 -27.84 -3.09
CA ILE A 12 -4.95 -27.37 -3.14
C ILE A 12 -5.32 -27.23 -4.62
N LYS A 13 -6.22 -28.11 -5.06
CA LYS A 13 -6.79 -28.06 -6.40
C LYS A 13 -7.79 -26.89 -6.46
N VAL A 14 -7.34 -25.74 -6.91
CA VAL A 14 -8.26 -24.62 -7.21
C VAL A 14 -9.04 -25.04 -8.46
N GLY A 15 -10.29 -25.50 -8.26
CA GLY A 15 -11.17 -25.86 -9.35
C GLY A 15 -11.36 -24.67 -10.32
N ARG A 16 -11.75 -24.96 -11.57
CA ARG A 16 -12.13 -23.97 -12.59
C ARG A 16 -13.15 -22.95 -12.01
N ARG A 17 -12.68 -21.93 -11.29
CA ARG A 17 -13.48 -20.76 -10.97
C ARG A 17 -13.44 -19.81 -12.16
N ARG A 18 -14.58 -19.25 -12.53
CA ARG A 18 -14.69 -18.11 -13.44
C ARG A 18 -13.58 -17.12 -13.06
N GLY A 19 -12.84 -16.62 -14.04
CA GLY A 19 -11.72 -15.70 -13.76
C GLY A 19 -12.17 -14.60 -12.82
N VAL A 20 -11.34 -14.32 -11.80
CA VAL A 20 -11.61 -13.23 -10.85
C VAL A 20 -11.79 -11.94 -11.64
N LYS A 21 -12.89 -11.24 -11.42
CA LYS A 21 -13.14 -9.95 -12.06
C LYS A 21 -12.05 -8.96 -11.64
N ARG A 22 -11.32 -8.45 -12.62
CA ARG A 22 -10.32 -7.41 -12.39
C ARG A 22 -11.00 -6.04 -12.34
N VAL A 23 -10.58 -5.21 -11.37
CA VAL A 23 -11.06 -3.84 -11.28
C VAL A 23 -10.38 -2.98 -12.34
N GLU A 24 -11.14 -2.08 -12.94
CA GLU A 24 -10.59 -1.02 -13.77
C GLU A 24 -10.14 0.14 -12.87
N LEU A 25 -8.94 0.63 -13.11
CA LEU A 25 -8.28 1.69 -12.36
C LEU A 25 -7.91 2.82 -13.34
N GLU A 26 -8.10 4.02 -12.93
CA GLU A 26 -7.59 5.19 -13.65
C GLU A 26 -6.10 5.35 -13.36
N LEU A 27 -5.27 5.10 -14.36
CA LEU A 27 -3.82 5.25 -14.25
C LEU A 27 -3.40 6.71 -14.38
N VAL A 28 -3.98 7.40 -15.36
CA VAL A 28 -3.92 8.84 -15.57
C VAL A 28 -5.27 9.29 -16.11
N SER A 29 -5.54 10.60 -16.10
CA SER A 29 -6.79 11.15 -16.62
C SER A 29 -7.08 10.66 -18.05
N GLY A 30 -8.20 9.95 -18.23
CA GLY A 30 -8.64 9.39 -19.50
C GLY A 30 -7.98 8.06 -19.90
N LEU A 31 -7.07 7.51 -19.13
CA LEU A 31 -6.48 6.18 -19.36
C LEU A 31 -6.82 5.23 -18.22
N ARG A 32 -7.73 4.30 -18.50
CA ARG A 32 -8.08 3.22 -17.57
C ARG A 32 -7.37 1.94 -17.94
N VAL A 33 -6.91 1.24 -16.92
CA VAL A 33 -6.26 -0.07 -17.06
C VAL A 33 -6.86 -1.04 -16.06
N GLU A 34 -7.00 -2.30 -16.46
CA GLU A 34 -7.38 -3.35 -15.51
C GLU A 34 -6.23 -3.59 -14.52
N PHE A 35 -6.60 -3.90 -13.28
CA PHE A 35 -5.65 -4.37 -12.26
C PHE A 35 -4.80 -5.49 -12.82
N THR A 36 -3.49 -5.30 -12.79
CA THR A 36 -2.53 -6.12 -13.52
C THR A 36 -1.57 -6.77 -12.56
N ASP A 37 -1.19 -8.04 -12.86
CA ASP A 37 -0.23 -8.81 -12.06
C ASP A 37 -0.70 -9.04 -10.60
N ARG A 38 0.23 -9.22 -9.67
CA ARG A 38 -0.01 -9.42 -8.23
C ARG A 38 -0.71 -10.74 -7.91
N GLU A 39 -0.49 -11.78 -8.72
CA GLU A 39 -1.18 -13.07 -8.59
C GLU A 39 -0.96 -13.70 -7.21
N ARG A 40 0.23 -13.54 -6.65
CA ARG A 40 0.53 -14.05 -5.32
C ARG A 40 -0.23 -13.28 -4.23
N ALA A 41 -0.29 -11.96 -4.32
CA ALA A 41 -1.09 -11.14 -3.40
C ALA A 41 -2.58 -11.52 -3.46
N LEU A 42 -3.10 -11.80 -4.68
CA LEU A 42 -4.47 -12.29 -4.83
C LEU A 42 -4.66 -13.69 -4.23
N GLY A 43 -3.65 -14.56 -4.32
CA GLY A 43 -3.62 -15.84 -3.61
C GLY A 43 -3.72 -15.66 -2.09
N GLN A 44 -2.99 -14.70 -1.52
CA GLN A 44 -3.06 -14.36 -0.08
C GLN A 44 -4.47 -13.89 0.32
N VAL A 45 -5.17 -13.12 -0.53
CA VAL A 45 -6.59 -12.76 -0.27
C VAL A 45 -7.48 -14.00 -0.17
N VAL A 46 -7.28 -15.00 -1.01
CA VAL A 46 -8.02 -16.26 -0.94
C VAL A 46 -7.73 -17.00 0.37
N GLU A 47 -6.46 -17.07 0.78
CA GLU A 47 -6.07 -17.69 2.06
C GLU A 47 -6.73 -16.98 3.26
N TRP A 48 -6.74 -15.64 3.27
CA TRP A 48 -7.43 -14.87 4.31
C TRP A 48 -8.94 -15.09 4.27
N ALA A 49 -9.53 -15.22 3.09
CA ALA A 49 -10.96 -15.52 2.98
C ALA A 49 -11.32 -16.93 3.55
N GLU A 50 -10.41 -17.90 3.41
CA GLU A 50 -10.62 -19.26 3.92
C GLU A 50 -10.40 -19.37 5.44
N ARG A 51 -9.42 -18.65 6.00
CA ARG A 51 -8.99 -18.80 7.40
C ARG A 51 -9.40 -17.64 8.31
N GLY A 52 -9.73 -16.48 7.73
CA GLY A 52 -9.78 -15.20 8.43
C GLY A 52 -8.36 -14.64 8.66
N THR A 53 -8.28 -13.37 9.03
CA THR A 53 -7.04 -12.79 9.56
C THR A 53 -7.02 -12.95 11.07
N ARG A 54 -5.87 -13.38 11.62
CA ARG A 54 -5.71 -13.51 13.09
C ARG A 54 -5.51 -12.14 13.74
N PHE A 55 -4.88 -11.24 13.00
CA PHE A 55 -4.62 -9.84 13.34
C PHE A 55 -5.08 -8.96 12.17
N PRO A 56 -5.30 -7.65 12.38
CA PRO A 56 -5.34 -6.71 11.27
C PRO A 56 -4.03 -6.81 10.47
N VAL A 57 -4.12 -6.99 9.15
CA VAL A 57 -2.96 -6.99 8.26
C VAL A 57 -2.73 -5.54 7.81
N VAL A 58 -1.64 -4.95 8.29
CA VAL A 58 -1.26 -3.57 7.94
C VAL A 58 -0.19 -3.60 6.85
N ILE A 59 -0.61 -3.21 5.66
CA ILE A 59 0.21 -3.22 4.43
C ILE A 59 0.89 -1.87 4.28
N PHE A 60 2.21 -1.86 4.27
CA PHE A 60 3.00 -0.66 4.03
C PHE A 60 3.93 -0.86 2.82
N GLY A 61 4.48 0.22 2.30
CA GLY A 61 5.43 0.15 1.17
C GLY A 61 5.52 1.46 0.42
N PRO A 62 6.32 1.54 -0.65
CA PRO A 62 6.55 2.76 -1.39
C PRO A 62 5.26 3.47 -1.79
N GLU A 63 5.25 4.78 -1.72
CA GLU A 63 4.13 5.57 -2.24
C GLU A 63 3.94 5.26 -3.73
N GLY A 64 2.68 5.00 -4.13
CA GLY A 64 2.36 4.69 -5.52
C GLY A 64 2.69 3.27 -6.00
N CYS A 65 3.15 2.35 -5.12
CA CYS A 65 3.42 0.95 -5.50
C CYS A 65 2.16 0.12 -5.82
N GLY A 66 0.95 0.65 -5.55
CA GLY A 66 -0.32 0.01 -5.89
C GLY A 66 -1.08 -0.59 -4.71
N LYS A 67 -0.82 -0.20 -3.46
CA LYS A 67 -1.55 -0.66 -2.26
C LYS A 67 -3.06 -0.43 -2.36
N SER A 68 -3.47 0.80 -2.69
CA SER A 68 -4.88 1.17 -2.87
C SER A 68 -5.55 0.35 -3.98
N ALA A 69 -4.85 0.14 -5.09
CA ALA A 69 -5.31 -0.70 -6.18
C ALA A 69 -5.53 -2.15 -5.72
N PHE A 70 -4.57 -2.69 -4.95
CA PHE A 70 -4.68 -4.03 -4.37
C PHE A 70 -5.86 -4.13 -3.39
N LEU A 71 -6.07 -3.16 -2.50
CA LEU A 71 -7.20 -3.16 -1.57
C LEU A 71 -8.55 -3.11 -2.30
N ARG A 72 -8.67 -2.33 -3.38
CA ARG A 72 -9.87 -2.29 -4.23
C ARG A 72 -10.12 -3.64 -4.91
N GLN A 73 -9.08 -4.27 -5.44
CA GLN A 73 -9.16 -5.61 -6.03
C GLN A 73 -9.52 -6.67 -4.98
N ALA A 74 -8.89 -6.62 -3.80
CA ALA A 74 -9.18 -7.52 -2.69
C ALA A 74 -10.64 -7.39 -2.22
N SER A 75 -11.18 -6.17 -2.18
CA SER A 75 -12.58 -5.92 -1.82
C SER A 75 -13.55 -6.62 -2.78
N VAL A 76 -13.31 -6.53 -4.10
CA VAL A 76 -14.14 -7.22 -5.10
C VAL A 76 -14.05 -8.73 -4.93
N MET A 77 -12.84 -9.27 -4.72
CA MET A 77 -12.64 -10.70 -4.49
C MET A 77 -13.34 -11.20 -3.22
N LEU A 78 -13.18 -10.49 -2.10
CA LEU A 78 -13.81 -10.87 -0.84
C LEU A 78 -15.33 -10.87 -0.97
N ARG A 79 -15.92 -9.91 -1.69
CA ARG A 79 -17.32 -9.89 -2.00
C ARG A 79 -17.76 -11.12 -2.82
N GLU A 80 -17.03 -11.47 -3.88
CA GLU A 80 -17.29 -12.66 -4.70
C GLU A 80 -17.15 -13.96 -3.88
N LEU A 81 -16.32 -13.96 -2.83
CA LEU A 81 -16.14 -15.04 -1.87
C LEU A 81 -17.21 -15.04 -0.75
N GLY A 82 -18.22 -14.16 -0.84
CA GLY A 82 -19.38 -14.14 0.05
C GLY A 82 -19.17 -13.35 1.34
N PHE A 83 -18.24 -12.42 1.39
CA PHE A 83 -18.08 -11.49 2.50
C PHE A 83 -18.99 -10.27 2.37
N ASP A 84 -19.48 -9.78 3.50
CA ASP A 84 -19.95 -8.42 3.64
C ASP A 84 -18.72 -7.52 3.78
N VAL A 85 -18.46 -6.66 2.78
CA VAL A 85 -17.23 -5.87 2.68
C VAL A 85 -17.49 -4.41 3.01
N PHE A 86 -16.73 -3.87 3.96
CA PHE A 86 -16.69 -2.45 4.31
C PHE A 86 -15.37 -1.87 3.83
N PHE A 87 -15.45 -0.99 2.84
CA PHE A 87 -14.30 -0.27 2.30
C PHE A 87 -14.30 1.17 2.81
N LEU A 88 -13.18 1.60 3.38
CA LEU A 88 -12.98 2.89 4.02
C LEU A 88 -11.75 3.57 3.43
N HIS A 89 -11.93 4.73 2.79
CA HIS A 89 -10.86 5.62 2.36
C HIS A 89 -11.20 7.06 2.78
N PRO A 90 -10.93 7.44 4.04
CA PRO A 90 -11.39 8.70 4.58
C PRO A 90 -10.85 9.94 3.82
N LEU A 91 -9.60 9.92 3.36
CA LEU A 91 -8.99 11.05 2.64
C LEU A 91 -9.68 11.32 1.30
N GLU A 92 -10.07 10.28 0.57
CA GLU A 92 -10.85 10.39 -0.67
C GLU A 92 -12.36 10.50 -0.42
N ARG A 93 -12.78 10.48 0.85
CA ARG A 93 -14.20 10.43 1.24
C ARG A 93 -14.95 9.27 0.60
N GLU A 94 -14.27 8.18 0.34
CA GLU A 94 -14.83 6.97 -0.24
C GLU A 94 -15.19 5.97 0.86
N PHE A 95 -16.49 5.71 1.00
CA PHE A 95 -17.01 4.77 1.98
C PHE A 95 -18.03 3.86 1.29
N ARG A 96 -17.76 2.57 1.26
CA ARG A 96 -18.61 1.60 0.61
C ARG A 96 -18.94 0.46 1.56
N ALA A 97 -20.19 0.06 1.59
CA ALA A 97 -20.64 -1.20 2.17
C ALA A 97 -21.19 -2.08 1.04
N GLU A 98 -20.44 -3.09 0.68
CA GLU A 98 -20.85 -4.09 -0.30
C GLU A 98 -21.38 -5.31 0.46
N VAL A 99 -22.63 -5.22 0.90
CA VAL A 99 -23.31 -6.18 1.74
C VAL A 99 -24.52 -6.78 1.01
N ALA A 100 -24.84 -8.03 1.33
CA ALA A 100 -25.96 -8.73 0.71
C ALA A 100 -27.32 -8.13 1.10
N VAL A 101 -27.41 -7.41 2.23
CA VAL A 101 -28.64 -6.84 2.76
C VAL A 101 -28.73 -5.34 2.42
N PRO A 102 -29.68 -4.91 1.55
CA PRO A 102 -29.80 -3.52 1.10
C PRO A 102 -29.98 -2.51 2.23
N ASP A 103 -30.67 -2.88 3.29
CA ASP A 103 -30.94 -2.00 4.42
C ASP A 103 -29.67 -1.67 5.20
N ILE A 104 -28.79 -2.64 5.38
CA ILE A 104 -27.49 -2.45 6.03
C ILE A 104 -26.62 -1.50 5.23
N ARG A 105 -26.64 -1.61 3.89
CA ARG A 105 -25.91 -0.70 3.01
C ARG A 105 -26.40 0.74 3.19
N ARG A 106 -27.73 0.95 3.19
CA ARG A 106 -28.33 2.29 3.40
C ARG A 106 -27.98 2.84 4.78
N GLU A 107 -28.10 2.03 5.83
CA GLU A 107 -27.74 2.43 7.19
C GLU A 107 -26.27 2.84 7.29
N PHE A 108 -25.35 2.10 6.66
CA PHE A 108 -23.93 2.43 6.66
C PHE A 108 -23.66 3.79 6.01
N VAL A 109 -24.22 4.02 4.81
CA VAL A 109 -24.05 5.29 4.10
C VAL A 109 -24.59 6.46 4.93
N GLN A 110 -25.81 6.35 5.47
CA GLN A 110 -26.42 7.39 6.32
C GLN A 110 -25.61 7.64 7.61
N PHE A 111 -25.00 6.58 8.16
CA PHE A 111 -24.18 6.68 9.35
C PHE A 111 -22.89 7.44 9.07
N VAL A 112 -22.23 7.13 7.95
CA VAL A 112 -21.02 7.81 7.48
C VAL A 112 -21.34 9.28 7.11
N GLU A 113 -22.43 9.54 6.38
CA GLU A 113 -22.84 10.91 5.99
C GLU A 113 -23.06 11.80 7.23
N ARG A 114 -23.68 11.28 8.28
CA ARG A 114 -23.83 12.00 9.54
C ARG A 114 -22.49 12.32 10.19
N ALA A 115 -21.54 11.38 10.19
CA ALA A 115 -20.23 11.59 10.74
C ALA A 115 -19.40 12.58 9.91
N LEU A 116 -19.58 12.62 8.57
CA LEU A 116 -18.91 13.57 7.66
C LEU A 116 -19.37 15.00 7.87
N GLY A 117 -20.62 15.25 8.30
CA GLY A 117 -21.16 16.59 8.57
C GLY A 117 -20.39 17.39 9.63
N GLU A 118 -19.52 16.72 10.41
CA GLU A 118 -18.73 17.32 11.47
C GLU A 118 -17.27 17.64 11.08
N ASN A 119 -16.91 17.55 9.80
CA ASN A 119 -15.57 17.84 9.23
C ASN A 119 -14.37 17.11 9.89
N ALA A 120 -14.58 16.00 10.56
CA ALA A 120 -13.52 15.24 11.22
C ALA A 120 -13.38 13.83 10.62
N LEU A 121 -12.50 13.68 9.61
CA LEU A 121 -12.25 12.41 8.92
C LEU A 121 -11.91 11.25 9.89
N GLY A 122 -11.19 11.55 10.96
CA GLY A 122 -10.89 10.58 12.01
C GLY A 122 -12.16 10.04 12.69
N ARG A 123 -13.15 10.88 12.96
CA ARG A 123 -14.44 10.42 13.54
C ARG A 123 -15.18 9.48 12.62
N VAL A 124 -15.12 9.71 11.31
CA VAL A 124 -15.73 8.80 10.33
C VAL A 124 -15.08 7.43 10.36
N ALA A 125 -13.75 7.37 10.47
CA ALA A 125 -13.03 6.10 10.58
C ALA A 125 -13.46 5.32 11.85
N TRP A 126 -13.58 5.98 12.99
CA TRP A 126 -14.08 5.38 14.23
C TRP A 126 -15.55 4.95 14.12
N ALA A 127 -16.39 5.82 13.58
CA ALA A 127 -17.80 5.55 13.37
C ALA A 127 -18.01 4.29 12.51
N ALA A 128 -17.20 4.11 11.46
CA ALA A 128 -17.26 2.91 10.63
C ALA A 128 -16.99 1.62 11.43
N LEU A 129 -16.03 1.64 12.37
CA LEU A 129 -15.78 0.47 13.24
C LEU A 129 -16.95 0.18 14.18
N ASP A 130 -17.58 1.21 14.73
CA ASP A 130 -18.77 1.05 15.58
C ASP A 130 -19.93 0.45 14.77
N PHE A 131 -20.07 0.85 13.51
CA PHE A 131 -21.07 0.25 12.62
C PHE A 131 -20.80 -1.24 12.37
N VAL A 132 -19.53 -1.62 12.10
CA VAL A 132 -19.15 -3.04 11.92
C VAL A 132 -19.47 -3.83 13.18
N ARG A 133 -19.20 -3.29 14.38
CA ARG A 133 -19.58 -3.93 15.66
C ARG A 133 -21.10 -4.09 15.80
N LYS A 134 -21.88 -3.10 15.39
CA LYS A 134 -23.35 -3.20 15.36
C LYS A 134 -23.80 -4.33 14.44
N LEU A 135 -23.20 -4.43 13.25
CA LEU A 135 -23.49 -5.51 12.31
C LEU A 135 -23.13 -6.90 12.87
N GLN A 136 -21.99 -7.04 13.56
CA GLN A 136 -21.62 -8.29 14.21
C GLN A 136 -22.69 -8.76 15.21
N ARG A 137 -23.42 -7.85 15.89
CA ARG A 137 -24.54 -8.21 16.79
C ARG A 137 -25.77 -8.70 16.04
N ALA A 138 -26.01 -8.12 14.87
CA ALA A 138 -27.23 -8.38 14.11
C ALA A 138 -27.14 -9.63 13.24
N ARG A 139 -25.93 -10.04 12.83
CA ARG A 139 -25.76 -11.08 11.81
C ARG A 139 -24.53 -11.96 12.06
N ARG A 140 -24.71 -13.28 11.84
CA ARG A 140 -23.61 -14.23 11.72
C ARG A 140 -23.23 -14.33 10.25
N GLY A 141 -21.97 -14.05 9.88
CA GLY A 141 -21.53 -14.09 8.49
C GLY A 141 -20.03 -13.89 8.36
N ARG A 142 -19.61 -13.71 7.13
CA ARG A 142 -18.24 -13.38 6.75
C ARG A 142 -18.14 -11.87 6.60
N ILE A 143 -17.25 -11.23 7.34
CA ILE A 143 -17.12 -9.78 7.35
C ILE A 143 -15.68 -9.42 6.96
N ALA A 144 -15.54 -8.46 6.05
CA ALA A 144 -14.26 -7.87 5.70
C ALA A 144 -14.27 -6.35 5.95
N VAL A 145 -13.24 -5.87 6.62
CA VAL A 145 -12.94 -4.45 6.77
C VAL A 145 -11.68 -4.15 5.99
N VAL A 146 -11.79 -3.28 5.01
CA VAL A 146 -10.69 -2.86 4.15
C VAL A 146 -10.54 -1.36 4.28
N ALA A 147 -9.42 -0.90 4.83
CA ALA A 147 -9.19 0.50 5.14
C ALA A 147 -7.93 1.01 4.43
N ASP A 148 -8.06 2.10 3.67
CA ASP A 148 -6.98 2.74 2.95
C ASP A 148 -6.69 4.12 3.55
N ASP A 149 -5.41 4.44 3.77
CA ASP A 149 -4.90 5.69 4.33
C ASP A 149 -5.65 6.19 5.60
N VAL A 150 -6.21 5.24 6.37
CA VAL A 150 -7.01 5.54 7.55
C VAL A 150 -6.18 6.15 8.68
N PHE A 151 -4.90 5.82 8.78
CA PHE A 151 -4.02 6.33 9.83
C PHE A 151 -3.76 7.83 9.71
N GLN A 152 -3.65 8.34 8.48
CA GLN A 152 -3.56 9.79 8.25
C GLN A 152 -4.84 10.51 8.71
N ALA A 153 -5.99 9.88 8.52
CA ALA A 153 -7.27 10.47 8.92
C ALA A 153 -7.47 10.51 10.45
N VAL A 154 -7.05 9.46 11.15
CA VAL A 154 -7.19 9.41 12.63
C VAL A 154 -6.10 10.19 13.37
N GLY A 155 -4.97 10.47 12.71
CA GLY A 155 -3.80 11.14 13.29
C GLY A 155 -2.88 10.18 14.05
N LEU A 156 -1.58 10.50 14.09
CA LEU A 156 -0.53 9.63 14.63
C LEU A 156 -0.79 9.19 16.08
N ASP A 157 -1.26 10.10 16.93
CA ASP A 157 -1.54 9.83 18.35
C ASP A 157 -2.64 8.77 18.53
N ALA A 158 -3.53 8.60 17.56
CA ALA A 158 -4.64 7.66 17.61
C ALA A 158 -4.39 6.34 16.86
N VAL A 159 -3.29 6.22 16.11
CA VAL A 159 -2.99 5.03 15.28
C VAL A 159 -3.01 3.76 16.12
N ALA A 160 -2.28 3.71 17.24
CA ALA A 160 -2.20 2.54 18.11
C ALA A 160 -3.59 2.14 18.65
N ALA A 161 -4.37 3.13 19.10
CA ALA A 161 -5.72 2.88 19.60
C ALA A 161 -6.66 2.37 18.49
N TYR A 162 -6.54 2.90 17.28
CA TYR A 162 -7.32 2.47 16.13
C TYR A 162 -6.99 1.04 15.72
N VAL A 163 -5.71 0.68 15.67
CA VAL A 163 -5.24 -0.70 15.41
C VAL A 163 -5.76 -1.65 16.48
N LYS A 164 -5.72 -1.27 17.75
CA LYS A 164 -6.31 -2.09 18.83
C LYS A 164 -7.83 -2.24 18.70
N ALA A 165 -8.52 -1.22 18.24
CA ALA A 165 -9.96 -1.31 17.97
C ALA A 165 -10.27 -2.27 16.80
N LEU A 166 -9.44 -2.27 15.73
CA LEU A 166 -9.53 -3.25 14.65
C LEU A 166 -9.27 -4.67 15.15
N LEU A 167 -8.24 -4.88 15.97
CA LEU A 167 -7.97 -6.18 16.58
C LEU A 167 -9.13 -6.65 17.46
N ASN A 168 -9.77 -5.75 18.19
CA ASN A 168 -10.93 -6.09 19.02
C ASN A 168 -12.15 -6.55 18.22
N LEU A 169 -12.27 -6.20 16.92
CA LEU A 169 -13.29 -6.78 16.04
C LEU A 169 -13.05 -8.29 15.82
N ILE A 170 -11.81 -8.73 15.89
CA ILE A 170 -11.39 -10.11 15.68
C ILE A 170 -11.40 -10.89 17.01
N GLU A 171 -10.73 -10.37 18.05
CA GLU A 171 -10.54 -11.07 19.34
C GLU A 171 -11.78 -11.03 20.24
N TYR A 172 -12.49 -9.89 20.22
CA TYR A 172 -13.66 -9.64 21.09
C TYR A 172 -14.87 -9.21 20.26
N PRO A 173 -15.33 -10.07 19.33
CA PRO A 173 -16.45 -9.71 18.47
C PRO A 173 -17.72 -9.54 19.28
N ALA A 174 -18.59 -8.64 18.84
CA ALA A 174 -19.88 -8.38 19.50
C ALA A 174 -20.84 -9.58 19.45
N SER A 175 -20.63 -10.51 18.49
CA SER A 175 -21.23 -11.85 18.45
C SER A 175 -20.38 -12.78 17.58
N ARG A 176 -20.74 -14.08 17.54
CA ARG A 176 -20.03 -15.04 16.69
C ARG A 176 -20.18 -14.71 15.21
N TYR A 177 -19.08 -14.61 14.48
CA TYR A 177 -19.03 -14.53 13.02
C TYR A 177 -18.41 -15.81 12.43
N GLU A 178 -18.58 -16.03 11.13
CA GLU A 178 -18.01 -17.20 10.44
C GLU A 178 -16.52 -16.96 10.14
N ARG A 179 -16.20 -15.79 9.53
CA ARG A 179 -14.85 -15.36 9.18
C ARG A 179 -14.75 -13.83 9.26
N MET A 180 -13.58 -13.36 9.66
CA MET A 180 -13.23 -11.94 9.68
C MET A 180 -11.93 -11.72 8.92
N VAL A 181 -11.92 -10.74 8.01
CA VAL A 181 -10.73 -10.28 7.30
C VAL A 181 -10.58 -8.78 7.54
N VAL A 182 -9.41 -8.36 8.03
CA VAL A 182 -9.12 -6.94 8.27
C VAL A 182 -7.82 -6.58 7.54
N LEU A 183 -7.94 -5.74 6.51
CA LEU A 183 -6.83 -5.26 5.69
C LEU A 183 -6.73 -3.74 5.82
N VAL A 184 -5.56 -3.22 6.09
CA VAL A 184 -5.30 -1.79 6.18
C VAL A 184 -4.08 -1.45 5.34
N ALA A 185 -4.10 -0.37 4.56
CA ALA A 185 -2.90 0.13 3.90
C ALA A 185 -2.48 1.48 4.44
N THR A 186 -1.17 1.70 4.46
CA THR A 186 -0.54 2.99 4.74
C THR A 186 0.69 3.18 3.86
N SER A 187 0.95 4.41 3.44
CA SER A 187 2.17 4.78 2.71
C SER A 187 3.21 5.47 3.61
N GLU A 188 2.83 5.82 4.85
CA GLU A 188 3.69 6.59 5.75
C GLU A 188 4.62 5.71 6.57
N GLY A 189 5.92 6.01 6.54
CA GLY A 189 6.92 5.38 7.39
C GLY A 189 6.67 5.59 8.88
N VAL A 190 6.15 6.76 9.27
CA VAL A 190 5.85 7.10 10.66
C VAL A 190 4.72 6.23 11.21
N SER A 191 3.63 6.05 10.47
CA SER A 191 2.51 5.17 10.87
C SER A 191 2.97 3.72 11.05
N ARG A 192 3.92 3.25 10.22
CA ARG A 192 4.53 1.92 10.37
C ARG A 192 5.22 1.75 11.72
N ARG A 193 5.97 2.75 12.18
CA ARG A 193 6.66 2.70 13.48
C ARG A 193 5.68 2.60 14.63
N GLU A 194 4.60 3.38 14.61
CA GLU A 194 3.56 3.35 15.65
C GLU A 194 2.83 2.00 15.71
N VAL A 195 2.46 1.44 14.56
CA VAL A 195 1.83 0.10 14.48
C VAL A 195 2.79 -0.99 14.98
N GLY A 196 4.07 -0.93 14.60
CA GLY A 196 5.07 -1.94 14.93
C GLY A 196 5.48 -1.98 16.41
N ARG A 197 5.15 -0.97 17.21
CA ARG A 197 5.43 -0.96 18.66
C ARG A 197 4.65 -2.02 19.42
N HIS A 198 3.53 -2.48 18.87
CA HIS A 198 2.63 -3.42 19.52
C HIS A 198 2.41 -4.67 18.67
N LEU A 199 2.19 -5.80 19.33
CA LEU A 199 1.80 -7.06 18.65
C LEU A 199 0.29 -7.10 18.35
N TRP A 200 -0.29 -5.98 17.89
CA TRP A 200 -1.72 -5.85 17.64
C TRP A 200 -2.08 -5.97 16.16
N ALA A 201 -1.09 -6.01 15.30
CA ALA A 201 -1.25 -6.15 13.87
C ALA A 201 -0.13 -7.00 13.27
N GLU A 202 -0.40 -7.63 12.15
CA GLU A 202 0.60 -8.17 11.25
C GLU A 202 1.02 -7.06 10.28
N VAL A 203 2.27 -6.60 10.38
CA VAL A 203 2.80 -5.54 9.52
C VAL A 203 3.50 -6.19 8.33
N ALA A 204 2.91 -6.06 7.15
CA ALA A 204 3.35 -6.74 5.94
C ALA A 204 3.78 -5.73 4.85
N PRO A 205 5.03 -5.80 4.36
CA PRO A 205 5.48 -4.92 3.30
C PRO A 205 4.95 -5.34 1.93
N MET A 206 4.63 -4.36 1.07
CA MET A 206 4.32 -4.52 -0.33
C MET A 206 5.27 -3.65 -1.16
N TRP A 207 6.02 -4.27 -2.07
CA TRP A 207 6.97 -3.55 -2.92
C TRP A 207 6.34 -3.07 -4.23
N ASN A 208 7.11 -2.30 -4.99
CA ASN A 208 6.80 -1.98 -6.38
C ASN A 208 6.56 -3.26 -7.19
N MET A 209 5.99 -3.15 -8.36
CA MET A 209 5.70 -4.31 -9.22
C MET A 209 6.98 -5.04 -9.61
N SER A 210 6.87 -6.36 -9.82
CA SER A 210 7.93 -7.13 -10.46
C SER A 210 8.21 -6.60 -11.86
N ARG A 211 9.38 -6.95 -12.43
CA ARG A 211 9.71 -6.53 -13.80
C ARG A 211 8.70 -7.03 -14.81
N GLU A 212 8.25 -8.26 -14.65
CA GLU A 212 7.25 -8.91 -15.49
C GLU A 212 5.87 -8.27 -15.36
N GLY A 213 5.46 -8.00 -14.12
CA GLY A 213 4.19 -7.34 -13.84
C GLY A 213 4.16 -5.90 -14.34
N PHE A 214 5.26 -5.19 -14.15
CA PHE A 214 5.41 -3.82 -14.65
C PHE A 214 5.43 -3.77 -16.19
N GLN A 215 6.04 -4.76 -16.85
CA GLN A 215 5.98 -4.90 -18.30
C GLN A 215 4.52 -5.01 -18.80
N GLN A 216 3.72 -5.86 -18.15
CA GLN A 216 2.31 -6.01 -18.49
C GLN A 216 1.52 -4.70 -18.34
N LEU A 217 1.82 -3.89 -17.31
CA LEU A 217 1.22 -2.58 -17.14
C LEU A 217 1.72 -1.59 -18.19
N TYR A 218 3.03 -1.57 -18.43
CA TYR A 218 3.67 -0.70 -19.40
C TYR A 218 3.15 -0.93 -20.83
N ASP A 219 2.89 -2.19 -21.20
CA ASP A 219 2.37 -2.54 -22.52
C ASP A 219 0.98 -1.92 -22.79
N LYS A 220 0.21 -1.64 -21.74
CA LYS A 220 -1.09 -0.97 -21.84
C LYS A 220 -0.99 0.56 -22.05
N ILE A 221 0.21 1.14 -21.87
CA ILE A 221 0.43 2.57 -22.10
C ILE A 221 0.49 2.85 -23.61
N PRO A 222 -0.28 3.83 -24.12
CA PRO A 222 -0.23 4.23 -25.54
C PRO A 222 1.13 4.79 -25.96
N SER A 223 1.46 4.60 -27.24
CA SER A 223 2.62 5.26 -27.86
C SER A 223 2.32 6.74 -28.18
N PRO A 224 3.36 7.63 -28.27
CA PRO A 224 4.78 7.31 -28.15
C PRO A 224 5.24 7.12 -26.70
N LYS A 225 6.13 6.16 -26.48
CA LYS A 225 6.73 5.86 -25.18
C LYS A 225 8.17 5.37 -25.34
N PRO A 226 9.08 5.58 -24.34
CA PRO A 226 10.47 5.13 -24.42
C PRO A 226 10.55 3.59 -24.39
N PRO A 227 11.72 2.99 -24.64
CA PRO A 227 11.92 1.55 -24.43
C PRO A 227 11.58 1.14 -22.99
N PHE A 228 11.08 -0.08 -22.82
CA PHE A 228 10.69 -0.60 -21.49
C PHE A 228 11.82 -0.51 -20.46
N ASP A 229 13.03 -0.87 -20.83
CA ASP A 229 14.19 -0.88 -19.94
C ASP A 229 14.51 0.52 -19.40
N GLU A 230 14.27 1.56 -20.19
CA GLU A 230 14.42 2.94 -19.73
C GLU A 230 13.33 3.29 -18.71
N ALA A 231 12.07 2.98 -18.99
CA ALA A 231 10.96 3.20 -18.06
C ALA A 231 11.16 2.41 -16.75
N TRP A 232 11.67 1.18 -16.84
CA TRP A 232 12.01 0.36 -15.68
C TRP A 232 13.08 1.02 -14.80
N ARG A 233 14.22 1.43 -15.41
CA ARG A 233 15.32 2.08 -14.70
C ARG A 233 14.91 3.39 -14.01
N LEU A 234 13.97 4.13 -14.58
CA LEU A 234 13.45 5.37 -14.03
C LEU A 234 12.48 5.13 -12.88
N THR A 235 11.62 4.12 -12.98
CA THR A 235 10.49 3.92 -12.06
C THR A 235 10.73 2.85 -11.00
N GLY A 236 11.63 1.89 -11.26
CA GLY A 236 11.80 0.70 -10.39
C GLY A 236 10.52 -0.11 -10.22
N GLY A 237 9.65 -0.15 -11.25
CA GLY A 237 8.38 -0.85 -11.21
C GLY A 237 7.25 -0.11 -10.49
N ASN A 238 7.39 1.19 -10.21
CA ASN A 238 6.38 1.96 -9.51
C ASN A 238 5.31 2.52 -10.48
N PRO A 239 4.01 2.11 -10.32
CA PRO A 239 2.94 2.57 -11.20
C PRO A 239 2.70 4.08 -11.18
N ARG A 240 2.83 4.74 -10.02
CA ARG A 240 2.63 6.19 -9.93
C ARG A 240 3.73 6.97 -10.65
N MET A 241 4.97 6.50 -10.59
CA MET A 241 6.06 7.13 -11.34
C MET A 241 5.88 6.94 -12.84
N LEU A 242 5.36 5.78 -13.26
CA LEU A 242 4.98 5.56 -14.66
C LEU A 242 3.90 6.54 -15.12
N SER A 243 2.86 6.73 -14.31
CA SER A 243 1.81 7.72 -14.58
C SER A 243 2.37 9.13 -14.72
N ARG A 244 3.22 9.56 -13.78
CA ARG A 244 3.86 10.90 -13.79
C ARG A 244 4.72 11.12 -15.04
N LEU A 245 5.50 10.12 -15.45
CA LEU A 245 6.31 10.20 -16.67
C LEU A 245 5.41 10.30 -17.91
N TYR A 246 4.35 9.50 -17.99
CA TYR A 246 3.42 9.55 -19.11
C TYR A 246 2.71 10.91 -19.22
N GLU A 247 2.18 11.45 -18.09
CA GLU A 247 1.55 12.78 -18.04
C GLU A 247 2.51 13.90 -18.43
N ALA A 248 3.78 13.78 -18.01
CA ALA A 248 4.85 14.71 -18.38
C ALA A 248 5.36 14.49 -19.81
N ARG A 249 4.72 13.62 -20.64
CA ARG A 249 5.19 13.25 -21.97
C ARG A 249 6.64 12.79 -21.98
N TRP A 250 7.00 12.00 -20.96
CA TRP A 250 8.33 11.43 -20.75
C TRP A 250 9.44 12.45 -20.49
N ASN A 251 9.08 13.67 -20.12
CA ASN A 251 10.04 14.68 -19.69
C ASN A 251 10.57 14.34 -18.28
N VAL A 252 11.64 13.56 -18.21
CA VAL A 252 12.27 13.09 -16.97
C VAL A 252 12.74 14.27 -16.11
N GLU A 253 13.40 15.26 -16.73
CA GLU A 253 13.88 16.48 -16.04
C GLU A 253 12.75 17.21 -15.35
N GLY A 254 11.61 17.40 -16.02
CA GLY A 254 10.43 18.04 -15.45
C GLY A 254 9.83 17.26 -14.28
N VAL A 255 9.85 15.91 -14.34
CA VAL A 255 9.39 15.07 -13.23
C VAL A 255 10.35 15.15 -12.04
N VAL A 256 11.66 15.09 -12.28
CA VAL A 256 12.69 15.20 -11.23
C VAL A 256 12.62 16.57 -10.54
N SER A 257 12.58 17.68 -11.29
CA SER A 257 12.47 19.02 -10.73
C SER A 257 11.22 19.17 -9.84
N ARG A 258 10.07 18.66 -10.31
CA ARG A 258 8.84 18.65 -9.50
C ARG A 258 8.99 17.83 -8.21
N LEU A 259 9.68 16.68 -8.25
CA LEU A 259 9.95 15.90 -7.05
C LEU A 259 10.86 16.65 -6.07
N VAL A 260 11.86 17.41 -6.55
CA VAL A 260 12.70 18.28 -5.70
C VAL A 260 11.84 19.27 -4.93
N ASP A 261 10.91 19.96 -5.63
CA ASP A 261 10.01 20.93 -5.02
C ASP A 261 9.03 20.26 -4.03
N GLU A 262 8.34 19.18 -4.45
CA GLU A 262 7.36 18.46 -3.64
C GLU A 262 7.98 17.88 -2.35
N LYS A 263 9.21 17.34 -2.44
CA LYS A 263 9.93 16.77 -1.31
C LYS A 263 10.69 17.82 -0.49
N ARG A 264 10.61 19.12 -0.87
CA ARG A 264 11.13 20.28 -0.15
C ARG A 264 12.62 20.16 0.19
N PHE A 265 13.46 19.87 -0.80
CA PHE A 265 14.91 19.86 -0.62
C PHE A 265 15.43 21.31 -0.55
N SER A 266 15.41 21.88 0.66
CA SER A 266 16.00 23.21 0.87
C SER A 266 17.53 23.16 0.84
N ALA A 267 18.18 24.25 0.41
CA ALA A 267 19.64 24.37 0.42
C ALA A 267 20.25 24.06 1.81
N GLY A 268 19.57 24.50 2.89
CA GLY A 268 20.03 24.22 4.26
C GLY A 268 19.97 22.73 4.62
N PHE A 269 18.90 22.03 4.21
CA PHE A 269 18.79 20.58 4.41
C PHE A 269 19.87 19.84 3.63
N VAL A 270 20.05 20.14 2.35
CA VAL A 270 21.01 19.48 1.48
C VAL A 270 22.44 19.77 1.95
N ALA A 271 22.78 21.02 2.31
CA ALA A 271 24.10 21.39 2.83
C ALA A 271 24.43 20.67 4.16
N ARG A 272 23.46 20.61 5.09
CA ARG A 272 23.61 19.93 6.40
C ARG A 272 23.96 18.45 6.22
N TRP A 273 23.29 17.77 5.27
CA TRP A 273 23.36 16.33 5.12
C TRP A 273 24.15 15.87 3.90
N ARG A 274 24.86 16.78 3.22
CA ARG A 274 25.52 16.57 1.92
C ARG A 274 26.26 15.23 1.84
N ARG A 275 27.22 14.99 2.75
CA ARG A 275 28.02 13.77 2.76
C ARG A 275 27.19 12.48 2.81
N TRP A 276 26.13 12.50 3.61
CA TRP A 276 25.27 11.33 3.77
C TRP A 276 24.31 11.13 2.60
N LEU A 277 23.81 12.22 2.04
CA LEU A 277 22.98 12.17 0.85
C LEU A 277 23.79 11.69 -0.36
N GLU A 278 25.02 12.17 -0.57
CA GLU A 278 25.92 11.69 -1.60
C GLU A 278 26.17 10.17 -1.44
N ALA A 279 26.50 9.72 -0.24
CA ALA A 279 26.72 8.30 0.04
C ALA A 279 25.45 7.45 -0.21
N ALA A 280 24.28 7.94 0.21
CA ALA A 280 23.02 7.24 0.04
C ALA A 280 22.54 7.17 -1.42
N VAL A 281 22.86 8.18 -2.23
CA VAL A 281 22.60 8.18 -3.68
C VAL A 281 23.38 7.07 -4.38
N GLU A 282 24.61 6.82 -3.97
CA GLU A 282 25.44 5.74 -4.52
C GLU A 282 25.04 4.36 -3.97
N ASP A 283 24.87 4.26 -2.64
CA ASP A 283 24.39 3.05 -1.98
C ASP A 283 23.46 3.40 -0.81
N PRO A 284 22.16 3.10 -0.87
CA PRO A 284 21.23 3.45 0.21
C PRO A 284 21.59 2.77 1.54
N ASP A 285 22.32 1.65 1.54
CA ASP A 285 22.80 0.99 2.75
C ASP A 285 23.84 1.81 3.51
N ALA A 286 24.37 2.91 2.93
CA ALA A 286 25.18 3.87 3.66
C ALA A 286 24.45 4.47 4.87
N LEU A 287 23.10 4.58 4.80
CA LEU A 287 22.27 5.03 5.92
C LEU A 287 22.10 3.97 7.02
N TRP A 288 22.49 2.71 6.79
CA TRP A 288 22.46 1.63 7.79
C TRP A 288 23.72 1.57 8.67
N ARG A 289 24.66 2.44 8.43
CA ARG A 289 25.90 2.49 9.22
C ARG A 289 25.60 2.99 10.64
N PRO A 290 26.37 2.51 11.65
CA PRO A 290 26.17 2.92 13.04
C PRO A 290 26.36 4.42 13.30
N ASP A 291 27.08 5.11 12.44
CA ASP A 291 27.37 6.55 12.51
C ASP A 291 26.38 7.40 11.68
N ALA A 292 25.39 6.78 11.03
CA ALA A 292 24.38 7.49 10.25
C ALA A 292 23.45 8.31 11.16
N PRO A 293 23.16 9.59 10.82
CA PRO A 293 22.32 10.44 11.64
C PRO A 293 20.87 9.98 11.65
N GLU A 294 20.32 9.67 12.82
CA GLU A 294 18.91 9.27 12.95
C GLU A 294 17.96 10.35 12.46
N GLU A 295 18.24 11.64 12.72
CA GLU A 295 17.45 12.77 12.22
C GLU A 295 17.32 12.78 10.69
N LEU A 296 18.40 12.46 9.96
CA LEU A 296 18.33 12.37 8.51
C LEU A 296 17.45 11.21 8.06
N ILE A 297 17.59 10.06 8.71
CA ILE A 297 16.80 8.87 8.41
C ILE A 297 15.32 9.17 8.62
N ASP A 298 14.97 9.78 9.75
CA ASP A 298 13.60 10.20 10.06
C ASP A 298 13.05 11.17 9.01
N GLU A 299 13.82 12.20 8.64
CA GLU A 299 13.39 13.15 7.60
C GLU A 299 13.19 12.49 6.23
N LEU A 300 14.03 11.51 5.86
CA LEU A 300 13.89 10.79 4.59
C LEU A 300 12.66 9.86 4.60
N GLU A 301 12.36 9.20 5.73
CA GLU A 301 11.15 8.39 5.90
C GLU A 301 9.88 9.27 5.91
N GLU A 302 9.88 10.40 6.63
CA GLU A 302 8.74 11.35 6.67
C GLU A 302 8.41 11.93 5.29
N ARG A 303 9.42 12.17 4.47
CA ARG A 303 9.25 12.63 3.09
C ARG A 303 8.88 11.51 2.12
N ASN A 304 8.71 10.27 2.59
CA ASN A 304 8.46 9.08 1.77
C ASN A 304 9.50 8.92 0.65
N LEU A 305 10.77 9.04 0.99
CA LEU A 305 11.89 8.88 0.05
C LEU A 305 12.49 7.49 0.13
N ILE A 306 12.58 6.94 1.34
CA ILE A 306 13.20 5.65 1.60
C ILE A 306 12.29 4.73 2.43
N ILE A 307 12.53 3.44 2.32
CA ILE A 307 12.16 2.47 3.34
C ILE A 307 13.45 2.12 4.10
N TYR A 308 13.48 2.51 5.36
CA TYR A 308 14.52 2.13 6.29
C TYR A 308 14.19 0.82 6.97
N HIS A 309 15.18 -0.04 7.23
CA HIS A 309 14.99 -1.38 7.77
C HIS A 309 14.10 -2.27 6.89
N MET A 310 14.63 -2.59 5.70
CA MET A 310 13.98 -3.54 4.79
C MET A 310 13.83 -4.92 5.43
N TYR A 311 12.67 -5.54 5.25
CA TYR A 311 12.41 -6.90 5.70
C TYR A 311 13.26 -7.92 4.93
N ARG A 312 13.43 -9.11 5.53
CA ARG A 312 14.05 -10.24 4.85
C ARG A 312 13.26 -10.56 3.58
N ARG A 313 13.95 -11.10 2.56
CA ARG A 313 13.37 -11.36 1.24
C ARG A 313 12.63 -12.70 1.16
N GLU A 314 12.30 -13.31 2.32
CA GLU A 314 11.46 -14.49 2.34
C GLU A 314 10.03 -14.11 1.91
N GLU A 315 9.51 -14.82 0.94
CA GLU A 315 8.21 -14.54 0.32
C GLU A 315 7.05 -14.44 1.33
N TRP A 316 7.06 -15.27 2.37
CA TRP A 316 5.99 -15.28 3.37
C TRP A 316 5.88 -13.94 4.15
N ALA A 317 6.95 -13.16 4.20
CA ALA A 317 6.98 -11.87 4.90
C ALA A 317 6.44 -10.70 4.07
N TRP A 318 6.08 -10.94 2.80
CA TRP A 318 5.68 -9.89 1.88
C TRP A 318 4.28 -10.10 1.33
N ILE A 319 3.59 -8.99 1.09
CA ILE A 319 2.43 -8.98 0.21
C ILE A 319 2.97 -9.01 -1.22
N ASP A 320 2.56 -10.02 -1.98
CA ASP A 320 3.09 -10.30 -3.30
C ASP A 320 4.59 -10.72 -3.24
N GLN A 321 5.42 -10.18 -4.09
CA GLN A 321 6.82 -10.55 -4.19
C GLN A 321 7.73 -9.55 -3.46
N PRO A 322 8.79 -10.04 -2.78
CA PRO A 322 9.80 -9.16 -2.25
C PRO A 322 10.59 -8.47 -3.38
N PRO A 323 11.22 -7.32 -3.12
CA PRO A 323 12.22 -6.76 -4.02
C PRO A 323 13.45 -7.67 -4.12
N PRO A 324 14.35 -7.44 -5.10
CA PRO A 324 15.65 -8.11 -5.14
C PRO A 324 16.43 -7.90 -3.84
N GLU A 325 17.35 -8.80 -3.52
CA GLU A 325 18.22 -8.71 -2.32
C GLU A 325 19.00 -7.39 -2.28
N LYS A 326 19.62 -7.04 -3.40
CA LYS A 326 20.25 -5.75 -3.66
C LYS A 326 20.21 -5.47 -5.15
N ASP A 327 19.80 -4.28 -5.53
CA ASP A 327 19.82 -3.78 -6.90
C ASP A 327 20.11 -2.28 -6.92
N PRO A 328 21.40 -1.89 -7.08
CA PRO A 328 21.78 -0.48 -7.12
C PRO A 328 21.18 0.29 -8.30
N GLU A 329 20.86 -0.37 -9.42
CA GLU A 329 20.27 0.29 -10.58
C GLU A 329 18.92 0.93 -10.23
N ILE A 330 18.07 0.20 -9.51
CA ILE A 330 16.77 0.69 -9.07
C ILE A 330 16.77 1.24 -7.63
N GLY A 331 17.95 1.43 -7.03
CA GLY A 331 18.08 2.04 -5.71
C GLY A 331 17.67 1.16 -4.53
N VAL A 332 17.77 -0.17 -4.68
CA VAL A 332 17.45 -1.15 -3.64
C VAL A 332 18.73 -1.64 -2.97
N GLY A 333 18.89 -1.36 -1.68
CA GLY A 333 19.90 -1.95 -0.81
C GLY A 333 19.35 -3.11 0.01
N ARG A 334 20.23 -3.74 0.78
CA ARG A 334 19.84 -4.87 1.67
C ARG A 334 18.99 -4.40 2.85
N ARG A 335 19.32 -3.25 3.41
CA ARG A 335 18.70 -2.70 4.63
C ARG A 335 17.88 -1.45 4.37
N VAL A 336 18.27 -0.66 3.38
CA VAL A 336 17.61 0.58 3.01
C VAL A 336 17.34 0.57 1.52
N ALA A 337 16.19 1.09 1.10
CA ALA A 337 15.89 1.23 -0.31
C ALA A 337 15.19 2.57 -0.58
N TRP A 338 15.52 3.20 -1.69
CA TRP A 338 14.75 4.32 -2.20
C TRP A 338 13.35 3.84 -2.63
N HIS A 339 12.32 4.65 -2.42
CA HIS A 339 10.98 4.32 -2.91
C HIS A 339 10.97 4.07 -4.42
N THR A 340 11.71 4.86 -5.16
CA THR A 340 11.93 4.70 -6.61
C THR A 340 13.27 5.31 -7.03
N PRO A 341 13.81 4.93 -8.20
CA PRO A 341 14.98 5.61 -8.77
C PRO A 341 14.79 7.11 -8.98
N LEU A 342 13.58 7.57 -9.36
CA LEU A 342 13.27 8.99 -9.51
C LEU A 342 13.39 9.78 -8.21
N HIS A 343 13.07 9.18 -7.05
CA HIS A 343 13.31 9.82 -5.75
C HIS A 343 14.81 9.99 -5.46
N ARG A 344 15.61 8.96 -5.77
CA ARG A 344 17.07 9.04 -5.69
C ARG A 344 17.62 10.12 -6.62
N GLU A 345 17.11 10.20 -7.85
CA GLU A 345 17.50 11.22 -8.82
C GLU A 345 17.16 12.64 -8.37
N ALA A 346 16.02 12.82 -7.71
CA ALA A 346 15.65 14.12 -7.12
C ALA A 346 16.65 14.56 -6.05
N VAL A 347 17.15 13.64 -5.21
CA VAL A 347 18.21 13.94 -4.24
C VAL A 347 19.53 14.27 -4.96
N ARG A 348 19.91 13.50 -6.00
CA ARG A 348 21.12 13.78 -6.79
C ARG A 348 21.06 15.18 -7.42
N ARG A 349 19.90 15.56 -7.96
CA ARG A 349 19.66 16.88 -8.53
C ARG A 349 19.81 17.98 -7.48
N ALA A 350 19.16 17.83 -6.32
CA ALA A 350 19.25 18.80 -5.24
C ALA A 350 20.70 18.98 -4.72
N LEU A 351 21.51 17.92 -4.74
CA LEU A 351 22.95 17.98 -4.42
C LEU A 351 23.75 18.74 -5.48
N ALA A 352 23.38 18.67 -6.75
CA ALA A 352 24.07 19.35 -7.84
C ALA A 352 23.74 20.85 -7.94
N GLU A 353 22.61 21.27 -7.38
CA GLU A 353 22.16 22.66 -7.36
C GLU A 353 22.78 23.52 -6.23
N LEU A 354 23.56 22.89 -5.34
CA LEU A 354 24.37 23.53 -4.29
C LEU A 354 25.84 23.73 -4.71
#